data_6f2359776624a40dcfe446d9cdc1b6b8
#
_entry.id   6f2359776624a40dcfe446d9cdc1b6b8
#
_cell.length_a   1.000
_cell.length_b   1.000
_cell.length_c   1.000
_cell.angle_alpha   90.00
_cell.angle_beta   90.00
_cell.angle_gamma   90.00
#
_symmetry.space_group_name_H-M   'P 1'
#
loop_
_entity.id
_entity.type
_entity.pdbx_description
1 polymer ?
#
loop_
_entity_poly.entity_id
_entity_poly.type
_entity_poly.pdbx_seq_one_letter_code
_entity_poly.pdbx_strand_id
1 'polypeptide(L)'
;NDTVAAKICEMEGGAAAMLTSSGQAANFFALFNICNAGDHIVASSAIYGGTFNLINVTMRKMGIECTFVSPDCTPEELDAAFRPNTKAVFAESISNPALIVLDFDKFVSAAHDHGVPIIVDNTFPTPINCRPFEYGVDIVTHATTKYMDGHGSCVGGAIVDSGNFDWMAHADKFPGLTTPDDSYHGVTYAKDFGKGAFITKATAQLMRDFGSP
;
A
#
# COMPACT_ATOMS: atom_id res chain seq x y z
N ASN A 1 9.81 -17.26 6.51
CA ASN A 1 9.29 -16.02 5.88
C ASN A 1 10.14 -14.80 6.25
N ASP A 2 10.52 -14.64 7.53
CA ASP A 2 11.19 -13.43 8.03
C ASP A 2 12.50 -13.09 7.29
N THR A 3 13.31 -14.11 6.98
CA THR A 3 14.56 -13.93 6.21
C THR A 3 14.30 -13.36 4.81
N VAL A 4 13.24 -13.81 4.14
CA VAL A 4 12.89 -13.33 2.79
C VAL A 4 12.27 -11.93 2.88
N ALA A 5 11.39 -11.69 3.85
CA ALA A 5 10.82 -10.37 4.10
C ALA A 5 11.92 -9.34 4.39
N ALA A 6 12.88 -9.66 5.27
CA ALA A 6 14.02 -8.80 5.57
C ALA A 6 14.88 -8.49 4.34
N LYS A 7 15.09 -9.48 3.46
CA LYS A 7 15.83 -9.30 2.20
C LYS A 7 15.12 -8.33 1.25
N ILE A 8 13.82 -8.51 1.05
CA ILE A 8 13.01 -7.62 0.19
C ILE A 8 12.98 -6.21 0.79
N CYS A 9 12.82 -6.10 2.12
CA CYS A 9 12.87 -4.83 2.83
C CYS A 9 14.19 -4.08 2.57
N GLU A 10 15.31 -4.75 2.72
CA GLU A 10 16.64 -4.16 2.46
C GLU A 10 16.82 -3.76 1.00
N MET A 11 16.35 -4.55 0.06
CA MET A 11 16.44 -4.24 -1.37
C MET A 11 15.63 -2.99 -1.74
N GLU A 12 14.45 -2.81 -1.16
CA GLU A 12 13.62 -1.59 -1.37
C GLU A 12 14.13 -0.39 -0.56
N GLY A 13 14.95 -0.60 0.47
CA GLY A 13 15.36 0.44 1.40
C GLY A 13 14.26 0.78 2.42
N GLY A 14 13.43 -0.19 2.77
CA GLY A 14 12.32 -0.05 3.73
C GLY A 14 12.74 -0.19 5.18
N ALA A 15 11.81 0.11 6.09
CA ALA A 15 11.98 -0.06 7.53
C ALA A 15 11.43 -1.41 8.05
N ALA A 16 10.37 -1.91 7.41
CA ALA A 16 9.72 -3.17 7.77
C ALA A 16 9.05 -3.81 6.57
N ALA A 17 8.92 -5.13 6.57
CA ALA A 17 8.24 -5.88 5.50
C ALA A 17 7.54 -7.13 6.02
N MET A 18 6.53 -7.59 5.28
CA MET A 18 5.90 -8.89 5.48
C MET A 18 5.64 -9.58 4.14
N LEU A 19 5.58 -10.91 4.17
CA LEU A 19 5.16 -11.70 3.01
C LEU A 19 3.66 -11.98 3.07
N THR A 20 3.10 -12.19 1.89
CA THR A 20 1.70 -12.59 1.70
C THR A 20 1.60 -13.74 0.69
N SER A 21 0.47 -14.41 0.63
CA SER A 21 0.24 -15.54 -0.28
C SER A 21 0.19 -15.16 -1.76
N SER A 22 0.04 -13.89 -2.08
CA SER A 22 -0.01 -13.38 -3.46
C SER A 22 0.14 -11.87 -3.50
N GLY A 23 0.43 -11.31 -4.68
CA GLY A 23 0.40 -9.85 -4.89
C GLY A 23 -0.97 -9.24 -4.62
N GLN A 24 -2.06 -9.95 -4.92
CA GLN A 24 -3.41 -9.47 -4.59
C GLN A 24 -3.67 -9.44 -3.09
N ALA A 25 -3.15 -10.41 -2.33
CA ALA A 25 -3.20 -10.37 -0.88
C ALA A 25 -2.37 -9.20 -0.33
N ALA A 26 -1.20 -8.91 -0.94
CA ALA A 26 -0.40 -7.75 -0.57
C ALA A 26 -1.15 -6.43 -0.80
N ASN A 27 -1.75 -6.25 -1.97
CA ASN A 27 -2.53 -5.05 -2.29
C ASN A 27 -3.76 -4.92 -1.38
N PHE A 28 -4.48 -6.02 -1.13
CA PHE A 28 -5.61 -6.03 -0.22
C PHE A 28 -5.20 -5.67 1.21
N PHE A 29 -4.17 -6.31 1.75
CA PHE A 29 -3.72 -6.05 3.11
C PHE A 29 -3.18 -4.63 3.27
N ALA A 30 -2.42 -4.14 2.29
CA ALA A 30 -1.89 -2.78 2.35
C ALA A 30 -3.02 -1.73 2.45
N LEU A 31 -4.06 -1.87 1.64
CA LEU A 31 -5.21 -0.97 1.65
C LEU A 31 -6.12 -1.20 2.87
N PHE A 32 -6.48 -2.45 3.16
CA PHE A 32 -7.41 -2.79 4.23
C PHE A 32 -6.83 -2.54 5.63
N ASN A 33 -5.51 -2.48 5.74
CA ASN A 33 -4.83 -2.14 7.00
C ASN A 33 -5.16 -0.73 7.52
N ILE A 34 -5.52 0.18 6.61
CA ILE A 34 -5.78 1.59 6.91
C ILE A 34 -7.16 2.10 6.47
N CYS A 35 -7.92 1.29 5.73
CA CYS A 35 -9.27 1.63 5.29
C CYS A 35 -10.32 0.81 6.04
N ASN A 36 -11.42 1.45 6.40
CA ASN A 36 -12.61 0.87 7.00
C ASN A 36 -13.83 1.12 6.12
N ALA A 37 -14.97 0.51 6.47
CA ALA A 37 -16.24 0.83 5.82
C ALA A 37 -16.55 2.33 5.96
N GLY A 38 -16.88 2.97 4.85
CA GLY A 38 -17.10 4.42 4.74
C GLY A 38 -15.88 5.21 4.31
N ASP A 39 -14.71 4.57 4.19
CA ASP A 39 -13.49 5.23 3.70
C ASP A 39 -13.39 5.23 2.17
N HIS A 40 -12.48 6.03 1.66
CA HIS A 40 -12.27 6.28 0.24
C HIS A 40 -10.79 6.12 -0.14
N ILE A 41 -10.56 5.68 -1.39
CA ILE A 41 -9.24 5.51 -2.00
C ILE A 41 -9.22 6.33 -3.30
N VAL A 42 -8.11 7.00 -3.61
CA VAL A 42 -7.81 7.50 -4.95
C VAL A 42 -6.85 6.51 -5.62
N ALA A 43 -7.17 6.05 -6.83
CA ALA A 43 -6.32 5.09 -7.52
C ALA A 43 -6.08 5.49 -8.98
N SER A 44 -4.88 5.20 -9.50
CA SER A 44 -4.65 5.25 -10.93
C SER A 44 -5.58 4.25 -11.65
N SER A 45 -6.16 4.65 -12.76
CA SER A 45 -6.96 3.75 -13.61
C SER A 45 -6.09 2.80 -14.43
N ALA A 46 -4.80 3.12 -14.59
CA ALA A 46 -3.83 2.28 -15.27
C ALA A 46 -3.13 1.36 -14.26
N ILE A 47 -3.83 0.31 -13.86
CA ILE A 47 -3.35 -0.72 -12.94
C ILE A 47 -3.78 -2.11 -13.42
N TYR A 48 -3.18 -3.15 -12.88
CA TYR A 48 -3.54 -4.53 -13.17
C TYR A 48 -5.04 -4.79 -12.98
N GLY A 49 -5.65 -5.46 -13.94
CA GLY A 49 -7.10 -5.69 -13.96
C GLY A 49 -7.63 -6.43 -12.72
N GLY A 50 -6.82 -7.31 -12.12
CA GLY A 50 -7.14 -7.96 -10.85
C GLY A 50 -7.23 -6.97 -9.71
N THR A 51 -6.30 -6.02 -9.62
CA THR A 51 -6.29 -4.97 -8.59
C THR A 51 -7.42 -3.96 -8.82
N PHE A 52 -7.70 -3.61 -10.09
CA PHE A 52 -8.86 -2.79 -10.41
C PHE A 52 -10.15 -3.45 -9.89
N ASN A 53 -10.36 -4.74 -10.15
CA ASN A 53 -11.52 -5.47 -9.64
C ASN A 53 -11.53 -5.60 -8.12
N LEU A 54 -10.36 -5.82 -7.50
CA LEU A 54 -10.23 -5.85 -6.04
C LEU A 54 -10.77 -4.55 -5.43
N ILE A 55 -10.31 -3.41 -5.91
CA ILE A 55 -10.70 -2.09 -5.38
C ILE A 55 -12.14 -1.76 -5.77
N ASN A 56 -12.49 -1.82 -7.05
CA ASN A 56 -13.77 -1.34 -7.56
C ASN A 56 -14.96 -2.25 -7.21
N VAL A 57 -14.73 -3.55 -7.02
CA VAL A 57 -15.81 -4.52 -6.79
C VAL A 57 -15.76 -5.11 -5.40
N THR A 58 -14.61 -5.70 -5.01
CA THR A 58 -14.52 -6.46 -3.76
C THR A 58 -14.50 -5.53 -2.55
N MET A 59 -13.64 -4.53 -2.53
CA MET A 59 -13.54 -3.58 -1.42
C MET A 59 -14.78 -2.68 -1.33
N ARG A 60 -15.40 -2.37 -2.47
CA ARG A 60 -16.70 -1.67 -2.47
C ARG A 60 -17.80 -2.44 -1.74
N LYS A 61 -17.82 -3.78 -1.81
CA LYS A 61 -18.74 -4.61 -1.00
C LYS A 61 -18.47 -4.52 0.50
N MET A 62 -17.25 -4.14 0.87
CA MET A 62 -16.84 -3.89 2.25
C MET A 62 -17.10 -2.44 2.69
N GLY A 63 -17.74 -1.62 1.82
CA GLY A 63 -18.06 -0.23 2.10
C GLY A 63 -16.89 0.74 1.85
N ILE A 64 -15.84 0.33 1.16
CA ILE A 64 -14.71 1.18 0.79
C ILE A 64 -14.90 1.65 -0.65
N GLU A 65 -14.97 2.96 -0.86
CA GLU A 65 -15.14 3.55 -2.18
C GLU A 65 -13.82 3.93 -2.84
N CYS A 66 -13.82 4.07 -4.17
CA CYS A 66 -12.64 4.50 -4.91
C CYS A 66 -13.01 5.49 -6.03
N THR A 67 -12.19 6.51 -6.20
CA THR A 67 -12.16 7.35 -7.41
C THR A 67 -10.92 6.97 -8.22
N PHE A 68 -11.15 6.52 -9.46
CA PHE A 68 -10.07 6.23 -10.39
C PHE A 68 -9.75 7.47 -11.22
N VAL A 69 -8.46 7.79 -11.34
CA VAL A 69 -7.93 8.91 -12.14
C VAL A 69 -7.04 8.41 -13.26
N SER A 70 -7.00 9.12 -14.38
CA SER A 70 -6.03 8.83 -15.44
C SER A 70 -4.60 9.04 -14.91
N PRO A 71 -3.61 8.20 -15.27
CA PRO A 71 -2.21 8.50 -14.97
C PRO A 71 -1.74 9.83 -15.59
N ASP A 72 -2.37 10.26 -16.68
CA ASP A 72 -2.09 11.52 -17.38
C ASP A 72 -2.97 12.70 -16.89
N CYS A 73 -3.73 12.53 -15.80
CA CYS A 73 -4.55 13.61 -15.23
C CYS A 73 -3.68 14.81 -14.84
N THR A 74 -4.25 16.00 -14.89
CA THR A 74 -3.56 17.19 -14.37
C THR A 74 -3.49 17.13 -12.86
N PRO A 75 -2.58 17.90 -12.21
CA PRO A 75 -2.55 18.01 -10.75
C PRO A 75 -3.91 18.43 -10.15
N GLU A 76 -4.62 19.34 -10.81
CA GLU A 76 -5.94 19.82 -10.37
C GLU A 76 -7.02 18.73 -10.48
N GLU A 77 -6.98 17.91 -11.51
CA GLU A 77 -7.88 16.75 -11.65
C GLU A 77 -7.59 15.68 -10.60
N LEU A 78 -6.32 15.47 -10.29
CA LEU A 78 -5.91 14.54 -9.23
C LEU A 78 -6.36 15.06 -7.86
N ASP A 79 -6.13 16.34 -7.56
CA ASP A 79 -6.56 16.99 -6.32
C ASP A 79 -8.09 16.90 -6.13
N ALA A 80 -8.86 17.15 -7.19
CA ALA A 80 -10.32 17.07 -7.16
C ALA A 80 -10.86 15.66 -6.89
N ALA A 81 -10.06 14.61 -7.03
CA ALA A 81 -10.45 13.24 -6.74
C ALA A 81 -10.46 12.91 -5.24
N PHE A 82 -9.79 13.72 -4.42
CA PHE A 82 -9.73 13.49 -2.97
C PHE A 82 -11.02 13.91 -2.27
N ARG A 83 -11.36 13.19 -1.22
CA ARG A 83 -12.51 13.44 -0.34
C ARG A 83 -12.02 13.54 1.12
N PRO A 84 -12.82 14.12 2.02
CA PRO A 84 -12.43 14.19 3.45
C PRO A 84 -12.12 12.83 4.08
N ASN A 85 -12.77 11.76 3.58
CA ASN A 85 -12.59 10.37 4.01
C ASN A 85 -11.59 9.57 3.16
N THR A 86 -10.79 10.22 2.31
CA THR A 86 -9.70 9.54 1.58
C THR A 86 -8.61 9.10 2.55
N LYS A 87 -8.17 7.84 2.41
CA LYS A 87 -7.18 7.20 3.28
C LYS A 87 -5.89 6.80 2.57
N ALA A 88 -5.92 6.64 1.26
CA ALA A 88 -4.75 6.23 0.49
C ALA A 88 -4.83 6.67 -0.96
N VAL A 89 -3.66 6.82 -1.56
CA VAL A 89 -3.47 6.78 -3.02
C VAL A 89 -2.89 5.43 -3.40
N PHE A 90 -3.38 4.82 -4.49
CA PHE A 90 -2.85 3.56 -5.02
C PHE A 90 -2.48 3.70 -6.49
N ALA A 91 -1.28 3.21 -6.86
CA ALA A 91 -0.80 3.19 -8.24
C ALA A 91 0.14 2.00 -8.49
N GLU A 92 0.55 1.82 -9.74
CA GLU A 92 1.64 0.91 -10.12
C GLU A 92 2.81 1.74 -10.66
N SER A 93 4.03 1.37 -10.32
CA SER A 93 5.24 2.06 -10.81
C SER A 93 5.39 1.98 -12.35
N ILE A 94 5.06 0.82 -12.91
CA ILE A 94 4.84 0.62 -14.34
C ILE A 94 3.54 -0.17 -14.50
N SER A 95 2.57 0.43 -15.17
CA SER A 95 1.22 -0.12 -15.27
C SER A 95 1.12 -1.37 -16.14
N ASN A 96 0.27 -2.31 -15.74
CA ASN A 96 -0.10 -3.49 -16.52
C ASN A 96 -1.55 -3.36 -17.04
N PRO A 97 -1.82 -3.41 -18.35
CA PRO A 97 -0.88 -3.74 -19.46
C PRO A 97 -0.33 -2.52 -20.22
N ALA A 98 -0.67 -1.31 -19.81
CA ALA A 98 -0.41 -0.12 -20.63
C ALA A 98 1.06 0.31 -20.66
N LEU A 99 1.91 -0.20 -19.74
CA LEU A 99 3.34 0.12 -19.60
C LEU A 99 3.60 1.63 -19.39
N ILE A 100 2.64 2.32 -18.78
CA ILE A 100 2.79 3.72 -18.40
C ILE A 100 3.62 3.79 -17.12
N VAL A 101 4.67 4.62 -17.14
CA VAL A 101 5.49 4.91 -15.96
C VAL A 101 4.77 5.95 -15.11
N LEU A 102 4.66 5.69 -13.82
CA LEU A 102 4.03 6.60 -12.86
C LEU A 102 4.82 7.91 -12.75
N ASP A 103 4.12 9.02 -12.80
CA ASP A 103 4.64 10.33 -12.39
C ASP A 103 4.64 10.37 -10.85
N PHE A 104 5.76 9.93 -10.25
CA PHE A 104 5.88 9.86 -8.79
C PHE A 104 5.71 11.22 -8.14
N ASP A 105 6.35 12.27 -8.67
CA ASP A 105 6.31 13.61 -8.07
C ASP A 105 4.86 14.11 -7.95
N LYS A 106 4.07 13.94 -9.00
CA LYS A 106 2.67 14.33 -9.03
C LYS A 106 1.83 13.56 -8.01
N PHE A 107 1.92 12.23 -8.01
CA PHE A 107 1.07 11.39 -7.16
C PHE A 107 1.49 11.43 -5.69
N VAL A 108 2.78 11.48 -5.40
CA VAL A 108 3.33 11.61 -4.04
C VAL A 108 2.95 12.96 -3.43
N SER A 109 3.18 14.06 -4.16
CA SER A 109 2.80 15.40 -3.67
C SER A 109 1.32 15.48 -3.35
N ALA A 110 0.45 15.03 -4.27
CA ALA A 110 -0.98 15.05 -4.04
C ALA A 110 -1.40 14.21 -2.81
N ALA A 111 -0.83 13.01 -2.63
CA ALA A 111 -1.10 12.18 -1.47
C ALA A 111 -0.71 12.88 -0.16
N HIS A 112 0.50 13.41 -0.10
CA HIS A 112 1.04 14.04 1.10
C HIS A 112 0.36 15.38 1.41
N ASP A 113 0.00 16.18 0.41
CA ASP A 113 -0.76 17.43 0.59
C ASP A 113 -2.15 17.16 1.22
N HIS A 114 -2.73 16.00 0.94
CA HIS A 114 -3.97 15.54 1.56
C HIS A 114 -3.74 14.71 2.84
N GLY A 115 -2.50 14.56 3.32
CA GLY A 115 -2.16 13.84 4.54
C GLY A 115 -2.55 12.37 4.51
N VAL A 116 -2.35 11.70 3.37
CA VAL A 116 -2.57 10.26 3.19
C VAL A 116 -1.34 9.60 2.58
N PRO A 117 -1.06 8.33 2.90
CA PRO A 117 0.05 7.60 2.28
C PRO A 117 -0.25 7.24 0.83
N ILE A 118 0.81 7.12 0.04
CA ILE A 118 0.77 6.50 -1.27
C ILE A 118 1.31 5.07 -1.22
N ILE A 119 0.55 4.14 -1.79
CA ILE A 119 0.87 2.72 -1.92
C ILE A 119 1.14 2.45 -3.40
N VAL A 120 2.31 1.90 -3.72
CA VAL A 120 2.70 1.61 -5.09
C VAL A 120 3.03 0.13 -5.26
N ASP A 121 2.36 -0.51 -6.21
CA ASP A 121 2.74 -1.85 -6.66
C ASP A 121 3.97 -1.75 -7.58
N ASN A 122 5.11 -2.25 -7.09
CA ASN A 122 6.41 -2.21 -7.78
C ASN A 122 6.79 -3.57 -8.40
N THR A 123 5.80 -4.37 -8.74
CA THR A 123 6.01 -5.74 -9.25
C THR A 123 6.87 -5.78 -10.51
N PHE A 124 6.63 -4.89 -11.48
CA PHE A 124 7.31 -4.95 -12.76
C PHE A 124 8.77 -4.51 -12.69
N PRO A 125 9.10 -3.33 -12.15
CA PRO A 125 10.49 -2.90 -12.06
C PRO A 125 11.30 -3.74 -11.08
N THR A 126 10.69 -4.22 -10.01
CA THR A 126 11.35 -4.74 -8.80
C THR A 126 12.29 -3.71 -8.18
N PRO A 127 12.82 -3.91 -6.97
CA PRO A 127 13.76 -2.97 -6.36
C PRO A 127 15.11 -2.86 -7.11
N ILE A 128 15.33 -3.71 -8.12
CA ILE A 128 16.54 -3.64 -8.94
C ILE A 128 16.48 -2.48 -9.94
N ASN A 129 15.32 -2.24 -10.53
CA ASN A 129 15.16 -1.21 -11.56
C ASN A 129 14.50 0.07 -11.05
N CYS A 130 13.75 0.00 -9.94
CA CYS A 130 13.09 1.15 -9.33
C CYS A 130 12.91 0.90 -7.83
N ARG A 131 13.26 1.90 -7.03
CA ARG A 131 12.98 1.95 -5.60
C ARG A 131 12.02 3.10 -5.33
N PRO A 132 10.71 2.88 -5.23
CA PRO A 132 9.73 3.95 -5.08
C PRO A 132 9.95 4.83 -3.85
N PHE A 133 10.58 4.31 -2.79
CA PHE A 133 10.90 5.09 -1.60
C PHE A 133 11.88 6.26 -1.87
N GLU A 134 12.72 6.16 -2.89
CA GLU A 134 13.62 7.25 -3.32
C GLU A 134 12.83 8.43 -3.92
N TYR A 135 11.57 8.20 -4.31
CA TYR A 135 10.65 9.21 -4.85
C TYR A 135 9.59 9.65 -3.83
N GLY A 136 9.70 9.22 -2.56
CA GLY A 136 8.78 9.62 -1.50
C GLY A 136 7.54 8.72 -1.33
N VAL A 137 7.47 7.58 -1.98
CA VAL A 137 6.40 6.59 -1.75
C VAL A 137 6.49 6.06 -0.33
N ASP A 138 5.35 5.79 0.30
CA ASP A 138 5.28 5.35 1.70
C ASP A 138 5.27 3.84 1.84
N ILE A 139 4.50 3.15 1.00
CA ILE A 139 4.31 1.71 1.06
C ILE A 139 4.46 1.13 -0.35
N VAL A 140 5.20 0.02 -0.44
CA VAL A 140 5.39 -0.72 -1.68
C VAL A 140 4.80 -2.11 -1.54
N THR A 141 4.12 -2.57 -2.59
CA THR A 141 3.64 -3.94 -2.71
C THR A 141 4.28 -4.65 -3.89
N HIS A 142 4.33 -5.97 -3.81
CA HIS A 142 4.86 -6.83 -4.86
C HIS A 142 4.04 -8.09 -5.03
N ALA A 143 3.81 -8.50 -6.29
CA ALA A 143 3.58 -9.89 -6.61
C ALA A 143 4.95 -10.57 -6.79
N THR A 144 5.46 -11.19 -5.72
CA THR A 144 6.76 -11.92 -5.79
C THR A 144 6.72 -13.09 -6.76
N THR A 145 5.52 -13.53 -7.13
CA THR A 145 5.21 -14.49 -8.22
C THR A 145 5.94 -14.20 -9.53
N LYS A 146 6.23 -12.92 -9.81
CA LYS A 146 6.74 -12.46 -11.11
C LYS A 146 8.27 -12.46 -11.13
N TYR A 147 8.89 -11.32 -11.33
CA TYR A 147 10.34 -11.23 -11.52
C TYR A 147 11.16 -11.52 -10.26
N MET A 148 10.59 -11.36 -9.06
CA MET A 148 11.30 -11.70 -7.82
C MET A 148 11.53 -13.21 -7.67
N ASP A 149 10.53 -14.06 -7.99
CA ASP A 149 10.71 -15.52 -8.05
C ASP A 149 11.66 -15.91 -9.19
N GLY A 150 11.54 -15.22 -10.33
CA GLY A 150 12.42 -15.39 -11.48
C GLY A 150 12.26 -16.72 -12.25
N HIS A 151 11.45 -17.64 -11.73
CA HIS A 151 11.28 -18.99 -12.29
C HIS A 151 9.81 -19.31 -12.63
N GLY A 152 8.86 -18.48 -12.18
CA GLY A 152 7.42 -18.72 -12.36
C GLY A 152 6.92 -19.95 -11.62
N SER A 153 7.58 -20.34 -10.54
CA SER A 153 7.32 -21.59 -9.82
C SER A 153 6.48 -21.42 -8.56
N CYS A 154 6.47 -20.21 -7.99
CA CYS A 154 5.79 -19.91 -6.73
C CYS A 154 4.84 -18.72 -6.86
N VAL A 155 3.72 -18.79 -6.17
CA VAL A 155 2.83 -17.64 -5.97
C VAL A 155 3.14 -17.00 -4.63
N GLY A 156 3.30 -15.67 -4.61
CA GLY A 156 3.58 -14.96 -3.39
C GLY A 156 3.44 -13.45 -3.57
N GLY A 157 3.46 -12.74 -2.46
CA GLY A 157 3.47 -11.29 -2.40
C GLY A 157 4.31 -10.77 -1.25
N ALA A 158 4.56 -9.48 -1.26
CA ALA A 158 5.23 -8.77 -0.18
C ALA A 158 4.67 -7.37 -0.03
N ILE A 159 4.72 -6.88 1.19
CA ILE A 159 4.45 -5.48 1.55
C ILE A 159 5.70 -4.95 2.23
N VAL A 160 6.16 -3.77 1.81
CA VAL A 160 7.28 -3.06 2.43
C VAL A 160 6.81 -1.67 2.84
N ASP A 161 7.13 -1.28 4.06
CA ASP A 161 6.86 0.05 4.60
C ASP A 161 8.17 0.84 4.66
N SER A 162 8.19 2.05 4.12
CA SER A 162 9.33 2.98 4.25
C SER A 162 9.57 3.40 5.70
N GLY A 163 8.52 3.39 6.53
CA GLY A 163 8.52 3.93 7.89
C GLY A 163 8.63 5.46 7.94
N ASN A 164 8.37 6.16 6.84
CA ASN A 164 8.51 7.62 6.75
C ASN A 164 7.19 8.37 6.88
N PHE A 165 6.03 7.72 6.64
CA PHE A 165 4.75 8.38 6.82
C PHE A 165 4.47 8.63 8.31
N ASP A 166 4.21 9.89 8.66
CA ASP A 166 3.93 10.28 10.06
C ASP A 166 2.45 10.03 10.40
N TRP A 167 2.14 8.81 10.84
CA TRP A 167 0.81 8.43 11.28
C TRP A 167 0.27 9.31 12.40
N MET A 168 1.15 9.77 13.31
CA MET A 168 0.73 10.59 14.46
C MET A 168 0.36 12.00 14.05
N ALA A 169 1.02 12.58 13.04
CA ALA A 169 0.64 13.88 12.47
C ALA A 169 -0.77 13.86 11.83
N HIS A 170 -1.23 12.67 11.41
CA HIS A 170 -2.54 12.45 10.77
C HIS A 170 -3.43 11.51 11.60
N ALA A 171 -3.35 11.60 12.93
CA ALA A 171 -4.00 10.67 13.86
C ALA A 171 -5.53 10.61 13.70
N ASP A 172 -6.16 11.72 13.36
CA ASP A 172 -7.60 11.82 13.08
C ASP A 172 -8.04 10.96 11.88
N LYS A 173 -7.17 10.81 10.90
CA LYS A 173 -7.42 9.97 9.72
C LYS A 173 -7.15 8.48 9.98
N PHE A 174 -6.20 8.16 10.84
CA PHE A 174 -5.70 6.80 11.04
C PHE A 174 -5.83 6.31 12.50
N PRO A 175 -7.04 6.34 13.09
CA PRO A 175 -7.23 5.92 14.49
C PRO A 175 -6.77 4.47 14.73
N GLY A 176 -6.90 3.56 13.74
CA GLY A 176 -6.45 2.17 13.86
C GLY A 176 -4.94 1.99 14.07
N LEU A 177 -4.12 3.03 13.81
CA LEU A 177 -2.67 3.03 14.07
C LEU A 177 -2.29 3.91 15.26
N THR A 178 -3.15 4.87 15.64
CA THR A 178 -2.81 5.98 16.55
C THR A 178 -3.57 5.95 17.87
N THR A 179 -4.51 5.01 18.03
CA THR A 179 -5.23 4.75 19.29
C THR A 179 -4.96 3.34 19.79
N PRO A 180 -5.20 3.06 21.08
CA PRO A 180 -5.01 1.72 21.63
C PRO A 180 -5.85 0.66 20.90
N ASP A 181 -5.24 -0.48 20.58
CA ASP A 181 -5.89 -1.62 19.93
C ASP A 181 -6.37 -2.64 20.97
N ASP A 182 -7.67 -2.76 21.11
CA ASP A 182 -8.30 -3.71 22.04
C ASP A 182 -8.02 -5.19 21.66
N SER A 183 -7.72 -5.45 20.36
CA SER A 183 -7.46 -6.81 19.89
C SER A 183 -6.00 -7.24 20.08
N TYR A 184 -5.11 -6.31 20.45
CA TYR A 184 -3.69 -6.58 20.64
C TYR A 184 -3.12 -5.84 21.86
N HIS A 185 -3.57 -6.24 23.05
CA HIS A 185 -3.07 -5.78 24.36
C HIS A 185 -3.10 -4.27 24.62
N GLY A 186 -3.93 -3.51 23.88
CA GLY A 186 -4.03 -2.06 24.02
C GLY A 186 -2.85 -1.27 23.48
N VAL A 187 -2.04 -1.86 22.60
CA VAL A 187 -0.91 -1.15 21.95
C VAL A 187 -1.39 -0.05 21.02
N THR A 188 -0.64 1.02 20.93
CA THR A 188 -0.80 2.08 19.93
C THR A 188 0.31 1.94 18.90
N TYR A 189 0.02 1.33 17.77
CA TYR A 189 1.04 0.88 16.80
C TYR A 189 2.05 1.97 16.42
N ALA A 190 1.58 3.15 16.05
CA ALA A 190 2.44 4.26 15.65
C ALA A 190 3.38 4.73 16.76
N LYS A 191 2.90 4.69 18.02
CA LYS A 191 3.68 5.08 19.20
C LYS A 191 4.64 3.99 19.66
N ASP A 192 4.16 2.75 19.72
CA ASP A 192 4.88 1.65 20.37
C ASP A 192 5.87 0.96 19.43
N PHE A 193 5.61 1.00 18.11
CA PHE A 193 6.44 0.34 17.09
C PHE A 193 7.10 1.31 16.09
N GLY A 194 6.81 2.61 16.17
CA GLY A 194 7.44 3.64 15.34
C GLY A 194 7.39 3.30 13.85
N LYS A 195 8.55 3.20 13.20
CA LYS A 195 8.68 2.90 11.77
C LYS A 195 8.16 1.51 11.35
N GLY A 196 7.95 0.61 12.28
CA GLY A 196 7.37 -0.71 12.02
C GLY A 196 5.85 -0.78 12.22
N ALA A 197 5.21 0.32 12.57
CA ALA A 197 3.80 0.38 12.96
C ALA A 197 2.85 -0.27 11.97
N PHE A 198 2.97 0.08 10.69
CA PHE A 198 2.10 -0.40 9.63
C PHE A 198 2.20 -1.92 9.43
N ILE A 199 3.41 -2.44 9.33
CA ILE A 199 3.64 -3.88 9.16
C ILE A 199 3.28 -4.65 10.42
N THR A 200 3.57 -4.12 11.60
CA THR A 200 3.19 -4.76 12.86
C THR A 200 1.67 -4.90 12.98
N LYS A 201 0.92 -3.83 12.65
CA LYS A 201 -0.54 -3.89 12.63
C LYS A 201 -1.07 -4.90 11.62
N ALA A 202 -0.56 -4.87 10.38
CA ALA A 202 -0.96 -5.83 9.35
C ALA A 202 -0.71 -7.28 9.79
N THR A 203 0.41 -7.54 10.46
CA THR A 203 0.76 -8.87 10.99
C THR A 203 -0.12 -9.26 12.17
N ALA A 204 -0.29 -8.35 13.14
CA ALA A 204 -1.03 -8.61 14.37
C ALA A 204 -2.54 -8.76 14.16
N GLN A 205 -3.11 -8.14 13.14
CA GLN A 205 -4.53 -8.19 12.82
C GLN A 205 -4.79 -9.03 11.56
N LEU A 206 -4.34 -8.57 10.38
CA LEU A 206 -4.77 -9.16 9.11
C LEU A 206 -4.18 -10.55 8.89
N MET A 207 -2.86 -10.72 9.12
CA MET A 207 -2.25 -12.05 8.99
C MET A 207 -2.80 -13.02 10.02
N ARG A 208 -2.99 -12.58 11.27
CA ARG A 208 -3.56 -13.41 12.34
C ARG A 208 -4.98 -13.86 12.02
N ASP A 209 -5.84 -12.94 11.55
CA ASP A 209 -7.29 -13.17 11.45
C ASP A 209 -7.71 -13.75 10.09
N PHE A 210 -7.02 -13.37 9.01
CA PHE A 210 -7.32 -13.87 7.66
C PHE A 210 -6.34 -14.97 7.20
N GLY A 211 -5.22 -15.10 7.86
CA GLY A 211 -4.16 -16.00 7.47
C GLY A 211 -3.32 -15.43 6.34
N SER A 212 -2.66 -16.33 5.61
CA SER A 212 -1.94 -15.97 4.41
C SER A 212 -0.53 -15.43 4.63
N PRO A 213 0.33 -16.19 5.22
CA PRO A 213 1.77 -16.02 4.99
C PRO A 213 2.22 -16.71 3.72
#